data_3ba93822bd4bcac18ef683e5b291f802
#
_entry.id   3ba93822bd4bcac18ef683e5b291f802
#
_cell.length_a   1.000
_cell.length_b   1.000
_cell.length_c   1.000
_cell.angle_alpha   90.00
_cell.angle_beta   90.00
_cell.angle_gamma   90.00
#
_symmetry.space_group_name_H-M   'P 1'
#
loop_
_entity.id
_entity.type
_entity.pdbx_description
1 polymer ?
#
loop_
_entity_poly.entity_id
_entity_poly.type
_entity_poly.pdbx_seq_one_letter_code
_entity_poly.pdbx_strand_id
1 'polypeptide(L)'
;MKIGLVSPYDWSYPGGVRDHVLHLANEFIAMGHDVRIMAPASGPKGKVIEKPVLKMGWTTPIPINGSIARIMLNPSLALRVRRVLQREHFDVIHVHEPLVPGLSQAVLRCSRTVTVGTFHTTSYPGIYSTSNLAYASAYPFLRPLFRRLNGCIAVSVTARQFVSRYFPGDYRVIPNGVNLEHFSPQVTPLPQFMDGKRNVLFVGRFEKRKGAKYLLRAIPAIREKFPQTRFLFVGEGRLRRGFQKFVERQGWQDVIFAGYVPDKDLPRYFASAHVFCSPATGGESMGVVLLEAMASGAPVVASNISGYATVVNQSADGLLTTPRNSEELAWAVKYLLEHEPLRQQFIHAGLQKAREYAWPHVAQRVMDYYCELLEEQDTSSLRHRSQAL
;
A
#
# COMPACT_ATOMS: atom_id res chain seq x y z
N MET A 1 -8.71 9.15 -23.27
CA MET A 1 -9.05 7.69 -23.17
C MET A 1 -10.14 7.50 -22.14
N LYS A 2 -10.92 6.42 -22.30
CA LYS A 2 -11.83 5.96 -21.26
C LYS A 2 -11.24 4.77 -20.51
N ILE A 3 -10.99 4.92 -19.22
CA ILE A 3 -10.23 3.97 -18.41
C ILE A 3 -11.13 3.33 -17.35
N GLY A 4 -11.13 1.98 -17.32
CA GLY A 4 -11.83 1.20 -16.30
C GLY A 4 -10.85 0.69 -15.24
N LEU A 5 -10.86 1.25 -14.03
CA LEU A 5 -10.08 0.74 -12.89
C LEU A 5 -10.90 -0.27 -12.10
N VAL A 6 -10.32 -1.41 -11.77
CA VAL A 6 -11.02 -2.51 -11.09
C VAL A 6 -10.39 -2.79 -9.74
N SER A 7 -11.15 -2.60 -8.66
CA SER A 7 -10.76 -3.03 -7.31
C SER A 7 -11.52 -4.29 -6.90
N PRO A 8 -10.85 -5.38 -6.53
CA PRO A 8 -11.54 -6.58 -6.05
C PRO A 8 -12.13 -6.42 -4.64
N TYR A 9 -11.66 -5.43 -3.88
CA TYR A 9 -12.00 -5.22 -2.48
C TYR A 9 -13.12 -4.20 -2.31
N ASP A 10 -13.85 -4.33 -1.19
CA ASP A 10 -15.00 -3.49 -0.87
C ASP A 10 -14.61 -2.02 -0.72
N TRP A 11 -15.20 -1.18 -1.57
CA TRP A 11 -14.97 0.26 -1.60
C TRP A 11 -15.40 1.01 -0.34
N SER A 12 -16.30 0.42 0.42
CA SER A 12 -16.82 1.01 1.67
C SER A 12 -15.82 0.97 2.84
N TYR A 13 -14.70 0.24 2.68
CA TYR A 13 -13.71 0.07 3.73
C TYR A 13 -12.34 0.57 3.28
N PRO A 14 -11.61 1.32 4.14
CA PRO A 14 -10.27 1.80 3.81
C PRO A 14 -9.28 0.64 3.62
N GLY A 15 -8.32 0.82 2.73
CA GLY A 15 -7.28 -0.18 2.47
C GLY A 15 -6.35 0.22 1.32
N GLY A 16 -5.09 -0.20 1.39
CA GLY A 16 -4.03 0.27 0.50
C GLY A 16 -4.32 0.10 -1.00
N VAL A 17 -4.98 -0.99 -1.42
CA VAL A 17 -5.36 -1.17 -2.84
C VAL A 17 -6.47 -0.19 -3.25
N ARG A 18 -7.48 0.01 -2.37
CA ARG A 18 -8.54 1.00 -2.61
C ARG A 18 -7.94 2.40 -2.77
N ASP A 19 -7.06 2.78 -1.86
CA ASP A 19 -6.46 4.11 -1.84
C ASP A 19 -5.55 4.31 -3.06
N HIS A 20 -4.80 3.28 -3.47
CA HIS A 20 -4.03 3.29 -4.72
C HIS A 20 -4.94 3.52 -5.95
N VAL A 21 -6.05 2.78 -6.06
CA VAL A 21 -7.01 2.94 -7.17
C VAL A 21 -7.62 4.34 -7.17
N LEU A 22 -7.96 4.88 -5.99
CA LEU A 22 -8.54 6.20 -5.85
C LEU A 22 -7.56 7.30 -6.32
N HIS A 23 -6.30 7.22 -5.88
CA HIS A 23 -5.29 8.20 -6.29
C HIS A 23 -5.01 8.12 -7.79
N LEU A 24 -4.84 6.93 -8.37
CA LEU A 24 -4.70 6.79 -9.82
C LEU A 24 -5.90 7.38 -10.58
N ALA A 25 -7.13 7.11 -10.09
CA ALA A 25 -8.33 7.67 -10.72
C ALA A 25 -8.32 9.20 -10.72
N ASN A 26 -7.95 9.83 -9.59
CA ASN A 26 -7.88 11.27 -9.47
C ASN A 26 -6.84 11.88 -10.42
N GLU A 27 -5.65 11.27 -10.50
CA GLU A 27 -4.58 11.73 -11.40
C GLU A 27 -5.01 11.60 -12.88
N PHE A 28 -5.60 10.47 -13.27
CA PHE A 28 -6.06 10.28 -14.63
C PHE A 28 -7.20 11.24 -15.02
N ILE A 29 -8.09 11.56 -14.07
CA ILE A 29 -9.13 12.59 -14.28
C ILE A 29 -8.46 13.96 -14.44
N ALA A 30 -7.46 14.30 -13.63
CA ALA A 30 -6.69 15.54 -13.75
C ALA A 30 -5.95 15.64 -15.10
N MET A 31 -5.51 14.50 -15.65
CA MET A 31 -4.93 14.41 -17.02
C MET A 31 -5.99 14.50 -18.14
N GLY A 32 -7.29 14.64 -17.82
CA GLY A 32 -8.36 14.80 -18.81
C GLY A 32 -8.94 13.48 -19.33
N HIS A 33 -8.75 12.36 -18.65
CA HIS A 33 -9.29 11.05 -19.05
C HIS A 33 -10.67 10.79 -18.42
N ASP A 34 -11.54 10.05 -19.12
CA ASP A 34 -12.81 9.56 -18.57
C ASP A 34 -12.56 8.25 -17.78
N VAL A 35 -12.65 8.34 -16.45
CA VAL A 35 -12.34 7.23 -15.55
C VAL A 35 -13.58 6.67 -14.91
N ARG A 36 -13.69 5.34 -14.83
CA ARG A 36 -14.70 4.62 -14.04
C ARG A 36 -14.02 3.60 -13.15
N ILE A 37 -14.43 3.55 -11.88
CA ILE A 37 -13.95 2.56 -10.92
C ILE A 37 -15.01 1.47 -10.77
N MET A 38 -14.69 0.25 -11.10
CA MET A 38 -15.54 -0.92 -10.84
C MET A 38 -15.13 -1.56 -9.53
N ALA A 39 -16.00 -1.52 -8.53
CA ALA A 39 -15.72 -2.10 -7.21
C ALA A 39 -16.99 -2.62 -6.53
N PRO A 40 -16.89 -3.65 -5.68
CA PRO A 40 -17.98 -3.95 -4.75
C PRO A 40 -18.09 -2.86 -3.69
N ALA A 41 -19.32 -2.65 -3.16
CA ALA A 41 -19.55 -1.70 -2.08
C ALA A 41 -20.70 -2.20 -1.21
N SER A 42 -20.40 -2.63 0.02
CA SER A 42 -21.33 -3.22 0.97
C SER A 42 -21.76 -2.29 2.10
N GLY A 43 -21.25 -1.05 2.14
CA GLY A 43 -21.54 -0.08 3.19
C GLY A 43 -23.03 0.29 3.27
N PRO A 44 -23.46 0.95 4.38
CA PRO A 44 -24.84 1.35 4.59
C PRO A 44 -25.39 2.14 3.39
N LYS A 45 -26.66 1.91 3.06
CA LYS A 45 -27.38 2.71 2.06
C LYS A 45 -27.33 4.17 2.53
N GLY A 46 -26.70 5.05 1.76
CA GLY A 46 -26.62 6.49 2.09
C GLY A 46 -25.20 7.05 2.22
N LYS A 47 -24.14 6.23 2.33
CA LYS A 47 -22.80 6.74 2.03
C LYS A 47 -22.73 7.04 0.54
N VAL A 48 -22.62 8.31 0.21
CA VAL A 48 -22.44 8.79 -1.17
C VAL A 48 -21.20 8.08 -1.71
N ILE A 49 -21.41 7.22 -2.71
CA ILE A 49 -20.32 6.67 -3.49
C ILE A 49 -19.97 7.80 -4.45
N GLU A 50 -18.84 8.45 -4.19
CA GLU A 50 -18.34 9.51 -5.04
C GLU A 50 -18.20 9.00 -6.48
N LYS A 51 -18.68 9.79 -7.45
CA LYS A 51 -18.32 9.53 -8.85
C LYS A 51 -16.79 9.54 -8.95
N PRO A 52 -16.19 8.56 -9.60
CA PRO A 52 -16.69 7.74 -10.72
C PRO A 52 -16.93 6.24 -10.41
N VAL A 53 -17.38 5.85 -9.22
CA VAL A 53 -17.49 4.43 -8.81
C VAL A 53 -18.77 3.75 -9.31
N LEU A 54 -18.58 2.67 -10.09
CA LEU A 54 -19.64 1.75 -10.51
C LEU A 54 -19.74 0.61 -9.48
N LYS A 55 -20.83 0.62 -8.71
CA LYS A 55 -21.09 -0.41 -7.70
C LYS A 55 -21.38 -1.77 -8.34
N MET A 56 -20.48 -2.75 -8.15
CA MET A 56 -20.60 -4.07 -8.74
C MET A 56 -21.39 -5.07 -7.89
N GLY A 57 -21.62 -4.81 -6.62
CA GLY A 57 -22.40 -5.66 -5.70
C GLY A 57 -21.82 -5.66 -4.29
N TRP A 58 -22.10 -6.71 -3.54
CA TRP A 58 -21.83 -6.88 -2.11
C TRP A 58 -20.69 -7.87 -1.91
N THR A 59 -20.02 -7.80 -0.77
CA THR A 59 -18.87 -8.65 -0.45
C THR A 59 -19.14 -9.60 0.70
N THR A 60 -18.36 -10.69 0.71
CA THR A 60 -18.23 -11.60 1.84
C THR A 60 -16.87 -11.39 2.51
N PRO A 61 -16.81 -11.25 3.84
CA PRO A 61 -15.55 -11.13 4.56
C PRO A 61 -14.83 -12.50 4.63
N ILE A 62 -13.59 -12.56 4.15
CA ILE A 62 -12.75 -13.78 4.17
C ILE A 62 -11.45 -13.47 4.92
N PRO A 63 -11.09 -14.21 5.97
CA PRO A 63 -9.82 -14.03 6.66
C PRO A 63 -8.65 -14.52 5.77
N ILE A 64 -7.69 -13.63 5.47
CA ILE A 64 -6.50 -13.93 4.67
C ILE A 64 -5.28 -13.30 5.34
N ASN A 65 -4.25 -14.07 5.63
CA ASN A 65 -2.96 -13.61 6.17
C ASN A 65 -3.08 -12.70 7.40
N GLY A 66 -4.01 -13.01 8.31
CA GLY A 66 -4.25 -12.23 9.53
C GLY A 66 -5.06 -10.93 9.33
N SER A 67 -5.53 -10.68 8.12
CA SER A 67 -6.40 -9.58 7.72
C SER A 67 -7.75 -10.10 7.21
N ILE A 68 -8.74 -9.23 7.04
CA ILE A 68 -10.04 -9.58 6.46
C ILE A 68 -10.10 -8.97 5.05
N ALA A 69 -10.07 -9.84 4.03
CA ALA A 69 -10.38 -9.46 2.67
C ALA A 69 -11.89 -9.53 2.45
N ARG A 70 -12.49 -8.45 1.92
CA ARG A 70 -13.90 -8.41 1.55
C ARG A 70 -14.00 -8.51 0.06
N ILE A 71 -14.29 -9.72 -0.44
CA ILE A 71 -14.38 -10.03 -1.88
C ILE A 71 -15.77 -10.43 -2.29
N MET A 72 -16.08 -10.25 -3.56
CA MET A 72 -17.39 -10.54 -4.12
C MET A 72 -17.42 -11.93 -4.73
N LEU A 73 -18.28 -12.79 -4.20
CA LEU A 73 -18.51 -14.15 -4.70
C LEU A 73 -20.00 -14.27 -5.09
N ASN A 74 -20.35 -13.94 -6.34
CA ASN A 74 -21.73 -13.98 -6.82
C ASN A 74 -21.75 -14.61 -8.23
N PRO A 75 -22.59 -15.67 -8.48
CA PRO A 75 -22.70 -16.31 -9.80
C PRO A 75 -23.17 -15.35 -10.91
N SER A 76 -24.02 -14.37 -10.61
CA SER A 76 -24.51 -13.39 -11.59
C SER A 76 -23.48 -12.29 -11.95
N LEU A 77 -22.31 -12.29 -11.32
CA LEU A 77 -21.29 -11.27 -11.47
C LEU A 77 -20.80 -11.13 -12.91
N ALA A 78 -20.58 -12.27 -13.59
CA ALA A 78 -20.12 -12.27 -14.97
C ALA A 78 -21.09 -11.56 -15.93
N LEU A 79 -22.39 -11.75 -15.75
CA LEU A 79 -23.41 -11.06 -16.55
C LEU A 79 -23.42 -9.54 -16.28
N ARG A 80 -23.28 -9.14 -15.01
CA ARG A 80 -23.19 -7.72 -14.64
C ARG A 80 -21.94 -7.08 -15.23
N VAL A 81 -20.77 -7.71 -15.09
CA VAL A 81 -19.51 -7.25 -15.68
C VAL A 81 -19.67 -7.10 -17.19
N ARG A 82 -20.18 -8.12 -17.90
CA ARG A 82 -20.37 -8.05 -19.34
C ARG A 82 -21.23 -6.85 -19.76
N ARG A 83 -22.36 -6.59 -19.07
CA ARG A 83 -23.21 -5.43 -19.35
C ARG A 83 -22.50 -4.10 -19.14
N VAL A 84 -21.70 -3.98 -18.05
CA VAL A 84 -20.93 -2.76 -17.79
C VAL A 84 -19.88 -2.56 -18.88
N LEU A 85 -19.11 -3.59 -19.23
CA LEU A 85 -18.08 -3.48 -20.26
C LEU A 85 -18.68 -3.13 -21.64
N GLN A 86 -19.84 -3.70 -21.99
CA GLN A 86 -20.54 -3.39 -23.22
C GLN A 86 -21.11 -1.96 -23.27
N ARG A 87 -21.52 -1.41 -22.12
CA ARG A 87 -22.06 -0.04 -22.05
C ARG A 87 -20.98 1.02 -22.04
N GLU A 88 -19.89 0.76 -21.31
CA GLU A 88 -18.88 1.80 -21.03
C GLU A 88 -17.85 1.93 -22.18
N HIS A 89 -17.60 0.90 -22.99
CA HIS A 89 -16.64 0.92 -24.10
C HIS A 89 -15.26 1.47 -23.68
N PHE A 90 -14.63 0.80 -22.71
CA PHE A 90 -13.30 1.20 -22.22
C PHE A 90 -12.21 1.00 -23.28
N ASP A 91 -11.29 1.95 -23.37
CA ASP A 91 -10.05 1.82 -24.14
C ASP A 91 -9.05 0.91 -23.42
N VAL A 92 -8.94 1.09 -22.09
CA VAL A 92 -8.07 0.28 -21.21
C VAL A 92 -8.84 -0.15 -19.96
N ILE A 93 -8.62 -1.38 -19.53
CA ILE A 93 -9.09 -1.88 -18.24
C ILE A 93 -7.88 -2.23 -17.39
N HIS A 94 -7.79 -1.62 -16.20
CA HIS A 94 -6.71 -1.89 -15.26
C HIS A 94 -7.25 -2.62 -14.02
N VAL A 95 -6.85 -3.87 -13.85
CA VAL A 95 -7.34 -4.74 -12.78
C VAL A 95 -6.30 -4.83 -11.67
N HIS A 96 -6.65 -4.34 -10.48
CA HIS A 96 -5.81 -4.49 -9.30
C HIS A 96 -6.04 -5.85 -8.67
N GLU A 97 -4.95 -6.52 -8.26
CA GLU A 97 -4.97 -7.92 -7.80
C GLU A 97 -5.76 -8.83 -8.77
N PRO A 98 -5.30 -8.99 -10.01
CA PRO A 98 -6.11 -9.55 -11.11
C PRO A 98 -6.53 -11.00 -10.88
N LEU A 99 -5.81 -11.75 -10.06
CA LEU A 99 -6.07 -13.16 -9.79
C LEU A 99 -6.93 -13.42 -8.55
N VAL A 100 -7.31 -12.36 -7.81
CA VAL A 100 -8.23 -12.48 -6.68
C VAL A 100 -9.60 -12.93 -7.18
N PRO A 101 -10.22 -13.94 -6.54
CA PRO A 101 -11.55 -14.44 -6.92
C PRO A 101 -12.63 -13.35 -6.93
N GLY A 102 -13.60 -13.53 -7.80
CA GLY A 102 -14.75 -12.63 -7.92
C GLY A 102 -14.58 -11.59 -9.02
N LEU A 103 -14.62 -10.28 -8.67
CA LEU A 103 -14.71 -9.22 -9.67
C LEU A 103 -13.52 -9.20 -10.63
N SER A 104 -12.28 -9.29 -10.13
CA SER A 104 -11.09 -9.30 -10.98
C SER A 104 -11.13 -10.42 -12.02
N GLN A 105 -11.38 -11.65 -11.59
CA GLN A 105 -11.46 -12.78 -12.50
C GLN A 105 -12.65 -12.69 -13.48
N ALA A 106 -13.79 -12.15 -13.05
CA ALA A 106 -14.95 -11.94 -13.93
C ALA A 106 -14.61 -10.92 -15.03
N VAL A 107 -13.91 -9.83 -14.68
CA VAL A 107 -13.44 -8.84 -15.65
C VAL A 107 -12.47 -9.46 -16.63
N LEU A 108 -11.47 -10.23 -16.18
CA LEU A 108 -10.52 -10.91 -17.05
C LEU A 108 -11.21 -11.89 -18.04
N ARG A 109 -12.27 -12.59 -17.58
CA ARG A 109 -13.04 -13.50 -18.49
C ARG A 109 -13.86 -12.76 -19.54
N CYS A 110 -14.34 -11.55 -19.23
CA CYS A 110 -15.28 -10.80 -20.07
C CYS A 110 -14.62 -9.72 -20.92
N SER A 111 -13.44 -9.25 -20.54
CA SER A 111 -12.72 -8.18 -21.26
C SER A 111 -12.28 -8.62 -22.65
N ARG A 112 -12.36 -7.68 -23.60
CA ARG A 112 -11.88 -7.80 -24.99
C ARG A 112 -11.00 -6.63 -25.41
N THR A 113 -10.70 -5.73 -24.49
CA THR A 113 -9.83 -4.57 -24.69
C THR A 113 -8.51 -4.75 -23.95
N VAL A 114 -7.55 -3.85 -24.19
CA VAL A 114 -6.26 -3.87 -23.44
C VAL A 114 -6.54 -3.97 -21.96
N THR A 115 -6.00 -5.01 -21.35
CA THR A 115 -6.21 -5.30 -19.93
C THR A 115 -4.88 -5.39 -19.20
N VAL A 116 -4.66 -4.49 -18.25
CA VAL A 116 -3.45 -4.42 -17.42
C VAL A 116 -3.75 -4.96 -16.03
N GLY A 117 -2.81 -5.68 -15.44
CA GLY A 117 -2.92 -6.21 -14.09
C GLY A 117 -1.88 -5.63 -13.15
N THR A 118 -2.29 -5.03 -12.02
CA THR A 118 -1.34 -4.63 -10.96
C THR A 118 -1.39 -5.58 -9.78
N PHE A 119 -0.20 -6.06 -9.36
CA PHE A 119 0.03 -6.96 -8.25
C PHE A 119 0.60 -6.19 -7.05
N HIS A 120 -0.13 -6.16 -5.95
CA HIS A 120 0.23 -5.48 -4.70
C HIS A 120 0.75 -6.43 -3.63
N THR A 121 0.43 -7.71 -3.76
CA THR A 121 0.69 -8.73 -2.74
C THR A 121 2.14 -9.20 -2.79
N THR A 122 2.70 -9.48 -1.62
CA THR A 122 3.96 -10.20 -1.45
C THR A 122 3.78 -11.37 -0.49
N SER A 123 4.74 -12.30 -0.47
CA SER A 123 4.72 -13.38 0.51
C SER A 123 5.09 -12.88 1.91
N TYR A 124 4.43 -13.46 2.91
CA TYR A 124 4.96 -13.44 4.27
C TYR A 124 6.11 -14.45 4.36
N PRO A 125 7.21 -14.16 5.07
CA PRO A 125 8.29 -15.13 5.25
C PRO A 125 7.78 -16.41 5.92
N GLY A 126 7.97 -17.54 5.25
CA GLY A 126 7.56 -18.86 5.70
C GLY A 126 6.95 -19.71 4.58
N ILE A 127 7.34 -20.98 4.51
CA ILE A 127 6.91 -21.94 3.46
C ILE A 127 5.39 -22.17 3.48
N TYR A 128 4.75 -21.97 4.64
CA TYR A 128 3.32 -22.20 4.87
C TYR A 128 2.47 -20.93 4.84
N SER A 129 2.87 -19.88 4.16
CA SER A 129 1.99 -18.72 4.00
C SER A 129 0.76 -19.12 3.17
N THR A 130 -0.43 -18.75 3.64
CA THR A 130 -1.69 -19.09 2.96
C THR A 130 -1.72 -18.55 1.52
N SER A 131 -1.02 -17.46 1.22
CA SER A 131 -0.86 -16.94 -0.13
C SER A 131 -0.02 -17.84 -1.02
N ASN A 132 1.09 -18.42 -0.52
CA ASN A 132 1.94 -19.32 -1.29
C ASN A 132 1.16 -20.59 -1.69
N LEU A 133 0.46 -21.19 -0.73
CA LEU A 133 -0.33 -22.39 -0.98
C LEU A 133 -1.51 -22.10 -1.92
N ALA A 134 -2.20 -20.98 -1.73
CA ALA A 134 -3.32 -20.57 -2.58
C ALA A 134 -2.90 -20.35 -4.04
N TYR A 135 -1.77 -19.68 -4.30
CA TYR A 135 -1.27 -19.53 -5.66
C TYR A 135 -0.79 -20.84 -6.27
N ALA A 136 -0.09 -21.69 -5.52
CA ALA A 136 0.40 -22.97 -6.00
C ALA A 136 -0.76 -23.92 -6.37
N SER A 137 -1.76 -24.06 -5.47
CA SER A 137 -2.91 -24.95 -5.71
C SER A 137 -3.88 -24.43 -6.78
N ALA A 138 -4.06 -23.11 -6.88
CA ALA A 138 -4.95 -22.50 -7.86
C ALA A 138 -4.29 -22.26 -9.23
N TYR A 139 -2.99 -22.49 -9.37
CA TYR A 139 -2.22 -22.21 -10.58
C TYR A 139 -2.86 -22.73 -11.88
N PRO A 140 -3.32 -23.99 -11.99
CA PRO A 140 -3.91 -24.49 -13.22
C PRO A 140 -5.15 -23.71 -13.67
N PHE A 141 -5.93 -23.20 -12.69
CA PHE A 141 -7.15 -22.41 -12.93
C PHE A 141 -6.86 -20.93 -13.17
N LEU A 142 -5.77 -20.42 -12.62
CA LEU A 142 -5.41 -19.00 -12.73
C LEU A 142 -4.55 -18.69 -13.97
N ARG A 143 -3.76 -19.67 -14.44
CA ARG A 143 -2.90 -19.50 -15.62
C ARG A 143 -3.65 -19.04 -16.88
N PRO A 144 -4.82 -19.60 -17.25
CA PRO A 144 -5.59 -19.11 -18.40
C PRO A 144 -6.08 -17.67 -18.23
N LEU A 145 -6.37 -17.24 -16.99
CA LEU A 145 -6.76 -15.86 -16.68
C LEU A 145 -5.58 -14.91 -16.74
N PHE A 146 -4.43 -15.32 -16.22
CA PHE A 146 -3.20 -14.55 -16.30
C PHE A 146 -2.81 -14.24 -17.77
N ARG A 147 -2.95 -15.22 -18.66
CA ARG A 147 -2.67 -15.06 -20.10
C ARG A 147 -3.58 -14.06 -20.82
N ARG A 148 -4.65 -13.58 -20.18
CA ARG A 148 -5.53 -12.54 -20.72
C ARG A 148 -5.07 -11.13 -20.39
N LEU A 149 -4.03 -10.99 -19.58
CA LEU A 149 -3.39 -9.70 -19.34
C LEU A 149 -2.49 -9.34 -20.52
N ASN A 150 -2.67 -8.15 -21.07
CA ASN A 150 -1.80 -7.57 -22.09
C ASN A 150 -0.54 -6.98 -21.42
N GLY A 151 -0.65 -6.48 -20.18
CA GLY A 151 0.44 -5.95 -19.43
C GLY A 151 0.36 -6.27 -17.93
N CYS A 152 1.52 -6.39 -17.29
CA CYS A 152 1.62 -6.67 -15.87
C CYS A 152 2.45 -5.60 -15.17
N ILE A 153 1.91 -5.05 -14.08
CA ILE A 153 2.58 -4.13 -13.17
C ILE A 153 2.76 -4.81 -11.82
N ALA A 154 3.93 -4.66 -11.22
CA ALA A 154 4.18 -4.99 -9.82
C ALA A 154 4.55 -3.72 -9.05
N VAL A 155 3.97 -3.51 -7.86
CA VAL A 155 4.21 -2.29 -7.08
C VAL A 155 5.60 -2.24 -6.43
N SER A 156 6.39 -3.28 -6.56
CA SER A 156 7.77 -3.34 -6.08
C SER A 156 8.52 -4.53 -6.68
N VAL A 157 9.84 -4.51 -6.58
CA VAL A 157 10.67 -5.68 -6.91
C VAL A 157 10.27 -6.90 -6.08
N THR A 158 9.91 -6.71 -4.81
CA THR A 158 9.45 -7.78 -3.91
C THR A 158 8.13 -8.39 -4.37
N ALA A 159 7.16 -7.56 -4.78
CA ALA A 159 5.89 -8.03 -5.35
C ALA A 159 6.13 -8.77 -6.68
N ARG A 160 6.99 -8.23 -7.56
CA ARG A 160 7.40 -8.88 -8.80
C ARG A 160 8.01 -10.26 -8.54
N GLN A 161 9.00 -10.34 -7.65
CA GLN A 161 9.66 -11.60 -7.30
C GLN A 161 8.70 -12.64 -6.73
N PHE A 162 7.67 -12.20 -6.01
CA PHE A 162 6.65 -13.10 -5.49
C PHE A 162 5.76 -13.65 -6.60
N VAL A 163 5.14 -12.78 -7.41
CA VAL A 163 4.17 -13.21 -8.42
C VAL A 163 4.83 -13.98 -9.57
N SER A 164 6.03 -13.58 -9.99
CA SER A 164 6.75 -14.23 -11.11
C SER A 164 7.18 -15.68 -10.82
N ARG A 165 7.25 -16.09 -9.54
CA ARG A 165 7.47 -17.50 -9.17
C ARG A 165 6.35 -18.42 -9.64
N TYR A 166 5.12 -17.91 -9.69
CA TYR A 166 3.93 -18.68 -10.07
C TYR A 166 3.50 -18.36 -11.50
N PHE A 167 3.64 -17.12 -11.92
CA PHE A 167 3.23 -16.62 -13.21
C PHE A 167 4.41 -15.92 -13.89
N PRO A 168 5.32 -16.68 -14.54
CA PRO A 168 6.43 -16.11 -15.29
C PRO A 168 5.91 -15.19 -16.41
N GLY A 169 6.56 -14.03 -16.58
CA GLY A 169 6.21 -13.03 -17.58
C GLY A 169 6.95 -11.72 -17.33
N ASP A 170 6.72 -10.75 -18.20
CA ASP A 170 7.30 -9.41 -18.06
C ASP A 170 6.43 -8.57 -17.15
N TYR A 171 7.08 -7.97 -16.15
CA TYR A 171 6.44 -7.12 -15.15
C TYR A 171 7.14 -5.76 -15.10
N ARG A 172 6.40 -4.72 -15.42
CA ARG A 172 6.87 -3.36 -15.16
C ARG A 172 6.77 -3.05 -13.67
N VAL A 173 7.86 -2.60 -13.05
CA VAL A 173 7.82 -2.19 -11.66
C VAL A 173 7.44 -0.71 -11.61
N ILE A 174 6.19 -0.45 -11.18
CA ILE A 174 5.67 0.89 -10.94
C ILE A 174 5.20 0.96 -9.49
N PRO A 175 5.85 1.78 -8.63
CA PRO A 175 5.59 1.78 -7.20
C PRO A 175 4.23 2.41 -6.85
N ASN A 176 3.82 2.23 -5.57
CA ASN A 176 2.75 3.06 -5.02
C ASN A 176 3.21 4.50 -4.87
N GLY A 177 2.30 5.44 -5.03
CA GLY A 177 2.57 6.86 -4.81
C GLY A 177 2.33 7.31 -3.37
N VAL A 178 2.76 8.53 -3.09
CA VAL A 178 2.44 9.30 -1.88
C VAL A 178 1.82 10.64 -2.26
N ASN A 179 0.84 11.09 -1.49
CA ASN A 179 0.21 12.41 -1.69
C ASN A 179 1.00 13.47 -0.93
N LEU A 180 1.78 14.30 -1.67
CA LEU A 180 2.64 15.34 -1.10
C LEU A 180 1.88 16.59 -0.64
N GLU A 181 0.63 16.79 -1.07
CA GLU A 181 -0.23 17.85 -0.56
C GLU A 181 -0.79 17.48 0.82
N HIS A 182 -1.05 16.19 1.01
CA HIS A 182 -1.58 15.64 2.25
C HIS A 182 -0.47 15.40 3.29
N PHE A 183 0.60 14.73 2.88
CA PHE A 183 1.80 14.49 3.69
C PHE A 183 2.88 15.51 3.32
N SER A 184 3.08 16.49 4.19
CA SER A 184 3.95 17.63 3.90
C SER A 184 4.58 18.17 5.19
N PRO A 185 5.83 18.69 5.15
CA PRO A 185 6.47 19.32 6.31
C PRO A 185 5.79 20.64 6.71
N GLN A 186 4.90 21.21 5.86
CA GLN A 186 4.10 22.39 6.18
C GLN A 186 2.87 22.06 7.04
N VAL A 187 2.54 20.79 7.23
CA VAL A 187 1.41 20.40 8.10
C VAL A 187 1.71 20.76 9.55
N THR A 188 0.78 21.49 10.18
CA THR A 188 0.91 21.91 11.57
C THR A 188 0.90 20.70 12.50
N PRO A 189 1.95 20.49 13.32
CA PRO A 189 2.01 19.44 14.32
C PRO A 189 0.85 19.50 15.30
N LEU A 190 0.66 18.43 16.08
CA LEU A 190 -0.33 18.40 17.17
C LEU A 190 0.20 19.19 18.38
N PRO A 191 -0.48 20.27 18.83
CA PRO A 191 0.04 21.14 19.90
C PRO A 191 0.37 20.40 21.20
N GLN A 192 -0.42 19.38 21.55
CA GLN A 192 -0.19 18.56 22.75
C GLN A 192 1.10 17.72 22.72
N PHE A 193 1.76 17.64 21.57
CA PHE A 193 3.03 16.92 21.40
C PHE A 193 4.21 17.85 21.13
N MET A 194 3.99 19.17 21.24
CA MET A 194 5.01 20.21 21.06
C MET A 194 5.49 20.79 22.40
N ASP A 195 5.55 19.97 23.45
CA ASP A 195 5.90 20.32 24.83
C ASP A 195 7.39 20.11 25.18
N GLY A 196 8.25 19.99 24.16
CA GLY A 196 9.69 19.79 24.32
C GLY A 196 10.11 18.33 24.48
N LYS A 197 9.18 17.38 24.64
CA LYS A 197 9.51 15.94 24.65
C LYS A 197 9.83 15.44 23.25
N ARG A 198 10.74 14.45 23.16
CA ARG A 198 11.05 13.77 21.92
C ARG A 198 9.96 12.76 21.58
N ASN A 199 9.34 12.86 20.42
CA ASN A 199 8.26 11.97 19.98
C ASN A 199 8.79 10.89 19.03
N VAL A 200 8.61 9.61 19.40
CA VAL A 200 8.85 8.45 18.55
C VAL A 200 7.51 7.90 18.10
N LEU A 201 7.26 7.89 16.79
CA LEU A 201 5.98 7.53 16.20
C LEU A 201 6.01 6.14 15.56
N PHE A 202 4.97 5.36 15.80
CA PHE A 202 4.61 4.16 15.07
C PHE A 202 3.22 4.36 14.45
N VAL A 203 3.09 4.07 13.14
CA VAL A 203 1.80 4.05 12.44
C VAL A 203 1.58 2.68 11.81
N GLY A 204 0.48 2.04 12.13
CA GLY A 204 0.14 0.75 11.52
C GLY A 204 -0.85 -0.08 12.32
N ARG A 205 -1.37 -1.13 11.68
CA ARG A 205 -2.28 -2.07 12.36
C ARG A 205 -1.55 -2.85 13.45
N PHE A 206 -2.19 -3.05 14.60
CA PHE A 206 -1.63 -3.87 15.68
C PHE A 206 -1.77 -5.36 15.36
N GLU A 207 -0.97 -5.81 14.40
CA GLU A 207 -0.78 -7.19 13.94
C GLU A 207 0.64 -7.66 14.22
N LYS A 208 0.84 -8.99 14.35
CA LYS A 208 2.19 -9.56 14.63
C LYS A 208 3.24 -9.09 13.64
N ARG A 209 2.87 -9.01 12.35
CA ARG A 209 3.80 -8.64 11.27
C ARG A 209 4.25 -7.18 11.29
N LYS A 210 3.45 -6.24 11.81
CA LYS A 210 3.79 -4.82 11.92
C LYS A 210 4.80 -4.51 13.03
N GLY A 211 5.04 -5.45 13.93
CA GLY A 211 6.17 -5.43 14.83
C GLY A 211 6.13 -4.43 15.97
N ALA A 212 4.99 -3.76 16.27
CA ALA A 212 4.88 -2.77 17.36
C ALA A 212 5.46 -3.26 18.71
N LYS A 213 5.42 -4.58 18.98
CA LYS A 213 6.02 -5.16 20.19
C LYS A 213 7.52 -4.93 20.31
N TYR A 214 8.25 -4.80 19.18
CA TYR A 214 9.69 -4.59 19.21
C TYR A 214 10.04 -3.16 19.59
N LEU A 215 9.23 -2.19 19.15
CA LEU A 215 9.35 -0.82 19.64
C LEU A 215 9.00 -0.71 21.13
N LEU A 216 7.93 -1.38 21.60
CA LEU A 216 7.60 -1.43 23.03
C LEU A 216 8.75 -2.01 23.86
N ARG A 217 9.41 -3.06 23.38
CA ARG A 217 10.58 -3.66 24.06
C ARG A 217 11.81 -2.75 24.04
N ALA A 218 11.92 -1.87 23.05
CA ALA A 218 13.02 -0.93 22.92
C ALA A 218 12.90 0.28 23.88
N ILE A 219 11.70 0.56 24.42
CA ILE A 219 11.42 1.75 25.26
C ILE A 219 12.37 1.87 26.44
N PRO A 220 12.62 0.84 27.28
CA PRO A 220 13.52 1.00 28.44
C PRO A 220 14.90 1.48 28.03
N ALA A 221 15.52 0.84 27.03
CA ALA A 221 16.84 1.21 26.55
C ALA A 221 16.91 2.60 25.89
N ILE A 222 15.82 3.08 25.31
CA ILE A 222 15.73 4.43 24.76
C ILE A 222 15.62 5.44 25.91
N ARG A 223 14.76 5.19 26.90
CA ARG A 223 14.54 6.08 28.05
C ARG A 223 15.71 6.17 29.00
N GLU A 224 16.56 5.16 29.05
CA GLU A 224 17.81 5.21 29.84
C GLU A 224 18.66 6.42 29.42
N LYS A 225 18.76 6.72 28.14
CA LYS A 225 19.52 7.87 27.63
C LYS A 225 18.64 9.12 27.43
N PHE A 226 17.38 8.93 27.05
CA PHE A 226 16.41 9.99 26.76
C PHE A 226 15.14 9.81 27.59
N PRO A 227 15.15 10.11 28.90
CA PRO A 227 14.03 9.82 29.82
C PRO A 227 12.73 10.54 29.42
N GLN A 228 12.83 11.72 28.80
CA GLN A 228 11.67 12.49 28.34
C GLN A 228 11.26 12.12 26.90
N THR A 229 11.28 10.82 26.56
CA THR A 229 10.81 10.36 25.26
C THR A 229 9.38 9.87 25.36
N ARG A 230 8.53 10.42 24.49
CA ARG A 230 7.14 9.99 24.29
C ARG A 230 7.06 9.04 23.11
N PHE A 231 6.24 8.00 23.25
CA PHE A 231 6.00 7.00 22.19
C PHE A 231 4.54 7.09 21.75
N LEU A 232 4.33 7.41 20.48
CA LEU A 232 3.01 7.55 19.85
C LEU A 232 2.72 6.32 19.00
N PHE A 233 1.69 5.57 19.35
CA PHE A 233 1.23 4.40 18.61
C PHE A 233 -0.11 4.70 17.96
N VAL A 234 -0.13 4.84 16.63
CA VAL A 234 -1.31 5.12 15.82
C VAL A 234 -1.78 3.87 15.09
N GLY A 235 -3.05 3.57 15.18
CA GLY A 235 -3.72 2.47 14.50
C GLY A 235 -4.57 1.60 15.41
N GLU A 236 -5.21 0.60 14.78
CA GLU A 236 -6.08 -0.38 15.45
C GLU A 236 -5.62 -1.81 15.15
N GLY A 237 -6.12 -2.77 15.92
CA GLY A 237 -5.86 -4.19 15.68
C GLY A 237 -5.96 -5.05 16.93
N ARG A 238 -5.96 -6.37 16.70
CA ARG A 238 -6.23 -7.37 17.75
C ARG A 238 -5.24 -7.31 18.91
N LEU A 239 -4.00 -6.87 18.70
CA LEU A 239 -2.95 -6.84 19.72
C LEU A 239 -2.98 -5.58 20.58
N ARG A 240 -3.73 -4.52 20.19
CA ARG A 240 -3.74 -3.22 20.88
C ARG A 240 -4.03 -3.35 22.37
N ARG A 241 -5.13 -4.01 22.74
CA ARG A 241 -5.51 -4.18 24.16
C ARG A 241 -4.43 -4.87 25.00
N GLY A 242 -3.75 -5.88 24.42
CA GLY A 242 -2.63 -6.56 25.09
C GLY A 242 -1.44 -5.64 25.32
N PHE A 243 -1.12 -4.77 24.35
CA PHE A 243 -0.03 -3.80 24.47
C PHE A 243 -0.37 -2.70 25.47
N GLN A 244 -1.61 -2.21 25.51
CA GLN A 244 -2.05 -1.22 26.51
C GLN A 244 -1.91 -1.78 27.92
N LYS A 245 -2.41 -3.00 28.19
CA LYS A 245 -2.25 -3.66 29.48
C LYS A 245 -0.78 -3.88 29.86
N PHE A 246 0.08 -4.16 28.90
CA PHE A 246 1.52 -4.26 29.14
C PHE A 246 2.11 -2.92 29.58
N VAL A 247 1.81 -1.83 28.89
CA VAL A 247 2.28 -0.46 29.21
C VAL A 247 1.76 0.00 30.57
N GLU A 248 0.50 -0.25 30.89
CA GLU A 248 -0.12 0.02 32.19
C GLU A 248 0.62 -0.69 33.34
N ARG A 249 0.96 -1.98 33.18
CA ARG A 249 1.73 -2.74 34.18
C ARG A 249 3.15 -2.22 34.40
N GLN A 250 3.74 -1.60 33.36
CA GLN A 250 5.06 -0.95 33.46
C GLN A 250 4.99 0.46 34.07
N GLY A 251 3.78 1.02 34.27
CA GLY A 251 3.59 2.39 34.74
C GLY A 251 4.06 3.47 33.75
N TRP A 252 4.15 3.17 32.45
CA TRP A 252 4.66 4.11 31.46
C TRP A 252 3.60 5.11 31.01
N GLN A 253 3.70 6.36 31.48
CA GLN A 253 2.70 7.39 31.19
C GLN A 253 2.84 8.02 29.79
N ASP A 254 4.06 8.17 29.27
CA ASP A 254 4.32 8.78 27.96
C ASP A 254 4.31 7.75 26.79
N VAL A 255 3.52 6.69 26.90
CA VAL A 255 3.25 5.72 25.82
C VAL A 255 1.78 5.80 25.45
N ILE A 256 1.49 6.48 24.35
CA ILE A 256 0.14 6.87 23.96
C ILE A 256 -0.34 6.00 22.79
N PHE A 257 -1.49 5.36 22.97
CA PHE A 257 -2.20 4.62 21.92
C PHE A 257 -3.35 5.49 21.39
N ALA A 258 -3.13 6.21 20.29
CA ALA A 258 -4.12 7.10 19.70
C ALA A 258 -5.32 6.38 19.09
N GLY A 259 -5.20 5.07 18.82
CA GLY A 259 -6.25 4.32 18.16
C GLY A 259 -6.32 4.62 16.67
N TYR A 260 -7.52 4.47 16.09
CA TYR A 260 -7.78 4.89 14.73
C TYR A 260 -7.74 6.40 14.63
N VAL A 261 -6.87 6.89 13.77
CA VAL A 261 -6.78 8.31 13.43
C VAL A 261 -7.38 8.50 12.04
N PRO A 262 -8.32 9.43 11.85
CA PRO A 262 -8.81 9.76 10.52
C PRO A 262 -7.67 10.21 9.59
N ASP A 263 -7.81 9.90 8.31
CA ASP A 263 -6.78 10.19 7.30
C ASP A 263 -6.36 11.67 7.32
N LYS A 264 -7.31 12.60 7.40
CA LYS A 264 -7.07 14.05 7.48
C LYS A 264 -6.19 14.51 8.65
N ASP A 265 -6.15 13.72 9.73
CA ASP A 265 -5.40 14.07 10.95
C ASP A 265 -4.05 13.31 11.04
N LEU A 266 -3.87 12.25 10.23
CA LEU A 266 -2.68 11.41 10.24
C LEU A 266 -1.38 12.18 9.93
N PRO A 267 -1.34 13.11 8.96
CA PRO A 267 -0.13 13.90 8.67
C PRO A 267 0.37 14.71 9.87
N ARG A 268 -0.52 15.15 10.75
CA ARG A 268 -0.16 15.90 11.96
C ARG A 268 0.63 15.06 12.97
N TYR A 269 0.38 13.74 13.01
CA TYR A 269 1.18 12.82 13.83
C TYR A 269 2.59 12.68 13.28
N PHE A 270 2.73 12.54 11.95
CA PHE A 270 4.05 12.51 11.32
C PHE A 270 4.80 13.83 11.53
N ALA A 271 4.14 14.98 11.34
CA ALA A 271 4.72 16.30 11.59
C ALA A 271 5.14 16.52 13.04
N SER A 272 4.54 15.78 14.00
CA SER A 272 4.91 15.82 15.43
C SER A 272 6.08 14.88 15.77
N ALA A 273 6.52 14.03 14.85
CA ALA A 273 7.48 12.97 15.13
C ALA A 273 8.94 13.44 14.96
N HIS A 274 9.78 13.18 15.97
CA HIS A 274 11.23 13.35 15.86
C HIS A 274 11.89 12.14 15.19
N VAL A 275 11.28 10.94 15.32
CA VAL A 275 11.67 9.71 14.64
C VAL A 275 10.42 8.90 14.35
N PHE A 276 10.27 8.45 13.12
CA PHE A 276 9.26 7.46 12.74
C PHE A 276 9.85 6.05 12.76
N CYS A 277 9.17 5.11 13.45
CA CYS A 277 9.61 3.73 13.57
C CYS A 277 8.64 2.76 12.91
N SER A 278 9.14 1.94 11.97
CA SER A 278 8.37 0.86 11.34
C SER A 278 9.09 -0.50 11.48
N PRO A 279 8.95 -1.18 12.64
CA PRO A 279 9.69 -2.40 12.96
C PRO A 279 8.98 -3.67 12.45
N ALA A 280 8.48 -3.65 11.22
CA ALA A 280 7.78 -4.80 10.63
C ALA A 280 8.67 -6.04 10.53
N THR A 281 8.07 -7.21 10.63
CA THR A 281 8.80 -8.49 10.62
C THR A 281 8.75 -9.20 9.27
N GLY A 282 8.07 -8.62 8.29
CA GLY A 282 7.89 -9.14 6.93
C GLY A 282 6.48 -8.91 6.39
N GLY A 283 6.23 -9.35 5.15
CA GLY A 283 4.92 -9.26 4.50
C GLY A 283 4.53 -7.84 4.09
N GLU A 284 5.49 -6.96 3.89
CA GLU A 284 5.32 -5.65 3.29
C GLU A 284 5.86 -5.70 1.85
N SER A 285 5.06 -5.27 0.90
CA SER A 285 5.48 -5.24 -0.50
C SER A 285 6.38 -4.05 -0.82
N MET A 286 6.10 -2.90 -0.19
CA MET A 286 6.85 -1.66 -0.42
C MET A 286 6.99 -0.81 0.85
N GLY A 287 5.92 -0.61 1.62
CA GLY A 287 5.94 0.23 2.82
C GLY A 287 5.60 1.69 2.53
N VAL A 288 4.40 1.96 2.00
CA VAL A 288 3.91 3.33 1.71
C VAL A 288 4.02 4.25 2.93
N VAL A 289 3.80 3.73 4.13
CA VAL A 289 3.94 4.48 5.39
C VAL A 289 5.33 5.10 5.60
N LEU A 290 6.38 4.53 5.00
CA LEU A 290 7.73 5.11 5.04
C LEU A 290 7.81 6.36 4.16
N LEU A 291 7.16 6.32 2.99
CA LEU A 291 7.05 7.49 2.11
C LEU A 291 6.19 8.59 2.73
N GLU A 292 5.12 8.24 3.43
CA GLU A 292 4.27 9.19 4.18
C GLU A 292 5.10 9.89 5.27
N ALA A 293 5.92 9.14 6.00
CA ALA A 293 6.86 9.70 6.99
C ALA A 293 7.89 10.63 6.34
N MET A 294 8.55 10.16 5.26
CA MET A 294 9.52 10.94 4.52
C MET A 294 8.91 12.23 3.94
N ALA A 295 7.72 12.15 3.34
CA ALA A 295 6.99 13.28 2.79
C ALA A 295 6.61 14.31 3.88
N SER A 296 6.38 13.86 5.10
CA SER A 296 6.08 14.71 6.26
C SER A 296 7.34 15.25 6.97
N GLY A 297 8.54 14.93 6.49
CA GLY A 297 9.80 15.33 7.12
C GLY A 297 10.13 14.55 8.42
N ALA A 298 9.58 13.36 8.62
CA ALA A 298 9.90 12.51 9.77
C ALA A 298 11.05 11.54 9.42
N PRO A 299 12.20 11.59 10.13
CA PRO A 299 13.31 10.65 9.91
C PRO A 299 12.89 9.21 10.19
N VAL A 300 13.29 8.28 9.32
CA VAL A 300 12.80 6.91 9.31
C VAL A 300 13.80 5.94 9.94
N VAL A 301 13.30 5.14 10.88
CA VAL A 301 13.94 3.88 11.34
C VAL A 301 13.01 2.74 11.00
N ALA A 302 13.46 1.80 10.17
CA ALA A 302 12.64 0.69 9.71
C ALA A 302 13.37 -0.66 9.80
N SER A 303 12.63 -1.76 9.79
CA SER A 303 13.27 -3.08 9.70
C SER A 303 13.84 -3.33 8.30
N ASN A 304 15.01 -3.95 8.22
CA ASN A 304 15.63 -4.41 6.98
C ASN A 304 14.89 -5.64 6.43
N ILE A 305 13.70 -5.41 5.89
CA ILE A 305 12.90 -6.41 5.15
C ILE A 305 12.84 -6.01 3.67
N SER A 306 12.69 -6.99 2.79
CA SER A 306 12.79 -6.77 1.34
C SER A 306 11.90 -5.62 0.82
N GLY A 307 10.66 -5.50 1.32
CA GLY A 307 9.76 -4.41 0.91
C GLY A 307 10.23 -3.03 1.38
N TYR A 308 10.78 -2.91 2.58
CA TYR A 308 11.25 -1.63 3.11
C TYR A 308 12.60 -1.20 2.51
N ALA A 309 13.47 -2.16 2.22
CA ALA A 309 14.75 -1.93 1.54
C ALA A 309 14.58 -1.47 0.07
N THR A 310 13.36 -1.52 -0.50
CA THR A 310 13.06 -0.89 -1.80
C THR A 310 12.77 0.60 -1.68
N VAL A 311 12.51 1.10 -0.48
CA VAL A 311 12.18 2.49 -0.19
C VAL A 311 13.31 3.19 0.55
N VAL A 312 13.82 2.58 1.63
CA VAL A 312 14.86 3.17 2.47
C VAL A 312 16.24 2.72 2.02
N ASN A 313 17.12 3.66 1.74
CA ASN A 313 18.52 3.45 1.51
C ASN A 313 19.28 3.64 2.83
N GLN A 314 19.90 2.54 3.30
CA GLN A 314 20.63 2.53 4.57
C GLN A 314 21.62 3.69 4.68
N SER A 315 21.52 4.47 5.75
CA SER A 315 22.38 5.61 6.09
C SER A 315 22.40 6.77 5.11
N ALA A 316 21.53 6.74 4.07
CA ALA A 316 21.34 7.84 3.13
C ALA A 316 20.07 8.65 3.43
N ASP A 317 18.95 7.96 3.66
CA ASP A 317 17.63 8.57 3.89
C ASP A 317 16.85 7.93 5.06
N GLY A 318 17.50 7.02 5.80
CA GLY A 318 16.97 6.38 6.97
C GLY A 318 17.89 5.29 7.52
N LEU A 319 17.50 4.67 8.62
CA LEU A 319 18.20 3.53 9.20
C LEU A 319 17.37 2.26 9.08
N LEU A 320 17.99 1.19 8.59
CA LEU A 320 17.43 -0.14 8.54
C LEU A 320 18.04 -0.99 9.66
N THR A 321 17.17 -1.65 10.44
CA THR A 321 17.56 -2.51 11.56
C THR A 321 17.16 -3.97 11.29
N THR A 322 17.86 -4.90 11.87
CA THR A 322 17.54 -6.33 11.79
C THR A 322 16.10 -6.59 12.29
N PRO A 323 15.24 -7.24 11.51
CA PRO A 323 13.89 -7.54 11.93
C PRO A 323 13.86 -8.34 13.24
N ARG A 324 12.94 -8.00 14.14
CA ARG A 324 12.76 -8.60 15.46
C ARG A 324 13.88 -8.32 16.47
N ASN A 325 14.80 -7.43 16.18
CA ASN A 325 15.87 -7.00 17.08
C ASN A 325 15.49 -5.67 17.76
N SER A 326 15.04 -5.73 19.02
CA SER A 326 14.64 -4.54 19.80
C SER A 326 15.83 -3.72 20.28
N GLU A 327 17.00 -4.32 20.44
CA GLU A 327 18.22 -3.64 20.90
C GLU A 327 18.79 -2.77 19.78
N GLU A 328 18.91 -3.32 18.58
CA GLU A 328 19.34 -2.56 17.41
C GLU A 328 18.33 -1.43 17.06
N LEU A 329 17.02 -1.72 17.20
CA LEU A 329 15.99 -0.69 17.03
C LEU A 329 16.17 0.44 18.06
N ALA A 330 16.42 0.10 19.34
CA ALA A 330 16.69 1.08 20.38
C ALA A 330 17.94 1.90 20.07
N TRP A 331 19.00 1.24 19.63
CA TRP A 331 20.23 1.90 19.21
C TRP A 331 19.96 2.92 18.07
N ALA A 332 19.28 2.50 17.00
CA ALA A 332 19.00 3.35 15.86
C ALA A 332 18.16 4.59 16.23
N VAL A 333 17.14 4.39 17.08
CA VAL A 333 16.33 5.51 17.59
C VAL A 333 17.18 6.47 18.44
N LYS A 334 17.99 5.94 19.40
CA LYS A 334 18.89 6.75 20.22
C LYS A 334 19.88 7.53 19.35
N TYR A 335 20.46 6.87 18.36
CA TYR A 335 21.41 7.45 17.44
C TYR A 335 20.83 8.66 16.71
N LEU A 336 19.62 8.53 16.15
CA LEU A 336 18.95 9.66 15.50
C LEU A 336 18.54 10.76 16.49
N LEU A 337 18.09 10.42 17.70
CA LEU A 337 17.72 11.42 18.71
C LEU A 337 18.93 12.23 19.18
N GLU A 338 20.12 11.68 19.13
CA GLU A 338 21.37 12.32 19.54
C GLU A 338 21.99 13.18 18.43
N HIS A 339 21.87 12.76 17.16
CA HIS A 339 22.57 13.37 16.04
C HIS A 339 21.64 14.23 15.19
N GLU A 340 21.40 15.48 15.64
CA GLU A 340 20.56 16.44 14.92
C GLU A 340 21.00 16.66 13.46
N PRO A 341 22.29 16.85 13.14
CA PRO A 341 22.71 17.04 11.74
C PRO A 341 22.33 15.85 10.84
N LEU A 342 22.44 14.62 11.35
CA LEU A 342 22.05 13.41 10.61
C LEU A 342 20.53 13.34 10.42
N ARG A 343 19.74 13.73 11.42
CA ARG A 343 18.29 13.82 11.26
C ARG A 343 17.91 14.79 10.15
N GLN A 344 18.53 15.97 10.11
CA GLN A 344 18.29 16.98 9.07
C GLN A 344 18.70 16.46 7.69
N GLN A 345 19.80 15.73 7.60
CA GLN A 345 20.21 15.07 6.36
C GLN A 345 19.16 14.05 5.89
N PHE A 346 18.66 13.20 6.79
CA PHE A 346 17.63 12.21 6.45
C PHE A 346 16.29 12.84 6.10
N ILE A 347 15.90 13.95 6.76
CA ILE A 347 14.72 14.73 6.40
C ILE A 347 14.86 15.23 4.95
N HIS A 348 15.97 15.88 4.63
CA HIS A 348 16.20 16.41 3.29
C HIS A 348 16.18 15.30 2.22
N ALA A 349 16.93 14.23 2.42
CA ALA A 349 16.99 13.10 1.50
C ALA A 349 15.62 12.38 1.37
N GLY A 350 14.89 12.21 2.49
CA GLY A 350 13.56 11.63 2.51
C GLY A 350 12.54 12.46 1.74
N LEU A 351 12.57 13.78 1.88
CA LEU A 351 11.71 14.70 1.12
C LEU A 351 11.99 14.64 -0.39
N GLN A 352 13.27 14.57 -0.78
CA GLN A 352 13.65 14.41 -2.19
C GLN A 352 13.13 13.07 -2.72
N LYS A 353 13.36 11.99 -2.00
CA LYS A 353 12.85 10.66 -2.37
C LYS A 353 11.33 10.63 -2.48
N ALA A 354 10.59 11.19 -1.53
CA ALA A 354 9.13 11.22 -1.57
C ALA A 354 8.59 11.89 -2.85
N ARG A 355 9.28 12.91 -3.38
CA ARG A 355 8.91 13.56 -4.65
C ARG A 355 8.96 12.61 -5.85
N GLU A 356 9.92 11.68 -5.88
CA GLU A 356 10.03 10.68 -6.96
C GLU A 356 8.83 9.71 -6.95
N TYR A 357 8.19 9.55 -5.79
CA TYR A 357 7.01 8.72 -5.58
C TYR A 357 5.70 9.54 -5.53
N ALA A 358 5.71 10.81 -5.93
CA ALA A 358 4.47 11.60 -6.01
C ALA A 358 3.46 10.95 -6.97
N TRP A 359 2.18 10.98 -6.63
CA TRP A 359 1.13 10.36 -7.44
C TRP A 359 1.11 10.82 -8.90
N PRO A 360 1.34 12.11 -9.24
CA PRO A 360 1.43 12.53 -10.64
C PRO A 360 2.50 11.77 -11.43
N HIS A 361 3.70 11.57 -10.84
CA HIS A 361 4.78 10.82 -11.49
C HIS A 361 4.45 9.33 -11.65
N VAL A 362 3.85 8.73 -10.63
CA VAL A 362 3.42 7.33 -10.68
C VAL A 362 2.33 7.13 -11.74
N ALA A 363 1.33 8.01 -11.76
CA ALA A 363 0.24 7.96 -12.72
C ALA A 363 0.73 8.14 -14.16
N GLN A 364 1.69 9.06 -14.40
CA GLN A 364 2.30 9.24 -15.72
C GLN A 364 2.98 7.95 -16.19
N ARG A 365 3.76 7.28 -15.35
CA ARG A 365 4.41 6.00 -15.69
C ARG A 365 3.40 4.89 -16.02
N VAL A 366 2.24 4.89 -15.36
CA VAL A 366 1.15 3.95 -15.68
C VAL A 366 0.52 4.32 -17.02
N MET A 367 0.33 5.61 -17.27
CA MET A 367 -0.22 6.11 -18.54
C MET A 367 0.68 5.81 -19.72
N ASP A 368 1.98 6.03 -19.58
CA ASP A 368 2.97 5.69 -20.61
C ASP A 368 2.89 4.20 -20.97
N TYR A 369 2.74 3.35 -19.95
CA TYR A 369 2.58 1.91 -20.19
C TYR A 369 1.28 1.55 -20.88
N TYR A 370 0.18 2.27 -20.63
CA TYR A 370 -1.05 2.06 -21.39
C TYR A 370 -0.88 2.43 -22.87
N CYS A 371 -0.23 3.55 -23.16
CA CYS A 371 0.03 3.98 -24.53
C CYS A 371 0.86 2.96 -25.30
N GLU A 372 1.95 2.47 -24.71
CA GLU A 372 2.78 1.40 -25.30
C GLU A 372 1.96 0.16 -25.67
N LEU A 373 1.11 -0.34 -24.73
CA LEU A 373 0.30 -1.54 -24.97
C LEU A 373 -0.79 -1.33 -26.05
N LEU A 374 -1.36 -0.14 -26.15
CA LEU A 374 -2.33 0.20 -27.21
C LEU A 374 -1.64 0.24 -28.58
N GLU A 375 -0.47 0.84 -28.70
CA GLU A 375 0.32 0.87 -29.93
C GLU A 375 0.74 -0.54 -30.40
N GLU A 376 1.15 -1.41 -29.47
CA GLU A 376 1.47 -2.82 -29.76
C GLU A 376 0.25 -3.57 -30.30
N GLN A 377 -0.94 -3.35 -29.72
CA GLN A 377 -2.18 -3.99 -30.17
C GLN A 377 -2.57 -3.53 -31.58
N ASP A 378 -2.47 -2.23 -31.86
CA ASP A 378 -2.79 -1.68 -33.19
C ASP A 378 -1.83 -2.22 -34.26
N THR A 379 -0.53 -2.26 -33.95
CA THR A 379 0.49 -2.79 -34.86
C THR A 379 0.28 -4.28 -35.15
N SER A 380 -0.09 -5.08 -34.15
CA SER A 380 -0.36 -6.51 -34.31
C SER A 380 -1.63 -6.75 -35.17
N SER A 381 -2.65 -5.92 -34.98
CA SER A 381 -3.91 -5.99 -35.72
C SER A 381 -3.70 -5.65 -37.21
N LEU A 382 -2.85 -4.69 -37.51
CA LEU A 382 -2.47 -4.31 -38.90
C LEU A 382 -1.69 -5.42 -39.60
N ARG A 383 -0.74 -6.07 -38.91
CA ARG A 383 0.04 -7.21 -39.46
C ARG A 383 -0.86 -8.40 -39.82
N HIS A 384 -1.83 -8.73 -38.98
CA HIS A 384 -2.78 -9.81 -39.27
C HIS A 384 -3.69 -9.48 -40.46
N ARG A 385 -4.10 -8.22 -40.63
CA ARG A 385 -4.88 -7.80 -41.82
C ARG A 385 -4.06 -7.83 -43.10
N SER A 386 -2.78 -7.47 -43.06
CA SER A 386 -1.87 -7.50 -44.21
C SER A 386 -1.49 -8.94 -44.66
N GLN A 387 -1.59 -9.94 -43.77
CA GLN A 387 -1.33 -11.35 -44.08
C GLN A 387 -2.58 -12.11 -44.54
N ALA A 388 -3.76 -11.49 -44.39
CA ALA A 388 -5.03 -12.07 -44.80
C ALA A 388 -5.53 -11.56 -46.19
N LEU A 389 -4.79 -10.62 -46.78
CA LEU A 389 -4.93 -10.12 -48.18
C LEU A 389 -3.85 -10.75 -49.06
#